data_0599d39dd657050da1b04c0c0f06c060
#
_entry.id   0599d39dd657050da1b04c0c0f06c060
#
_cell.length_a   1.000
_cell.length_b   1.000
_cell.length_c   1.000
_cell.angle_alpha   90.00
_cell.angle_beta   90.00
_cell.angle_gamma   90.00
#
_symmetry.space_group_name_H-M   'P 1'
#
loop_
_entity.id
_entity.type
_entity.pdbx_description
1 polymer ?
#
loop_
_entity_poly.entity_id
_entity_poly.type
_entity_poly.pdbx_seq_one_letter_code
_entity_poly.pdbx_strand_id
1 'polypeptide(L)'
;MLLEMINYLIISLLSLSVGVSQQNWNMELMKEYGGLIYSPNSNKPYTGEIYSLYVNGKKKLEGKYKNGIKDGLWIEWYKNGQKMEEEIYKDGEEDGKWTWWYKNGQKKEEGIFKGGKKDGLFTRWYENGQKYQEGTYKEGELDGLLTGWYENGQKEYVSTFKDGIKIEVVNVDERYKNGNKKLKGTLTDGEFHGLRSEWYENGQKKEEGNYIDGKQNGLWTYWYENKQKKTEGTYKDGLMTGEWTYWYENGQKMQEETYKGGVRKMTFWFENGKKSGQRTLDDLMGIISQQCWDRDGNECECGKYNGWLGCTK
;
A
#
# COMPACT_ATOMS: atom_id res chain seq x y z
N MET A 1 -29.33 -2.70 72.57
CA MET A 1 -28.47 -1.49 72.50
C MET A 1 -27.01 -1.81 72.23
N LEU A 2 -26.34 -2.76 72.95
CA LEU A 2 -24.93 -3.11 72.69
C LEU A 2 -24.71 -3.92 71.37
N LEU A 3 -25.66 -4.78 70.98
CA LEU A 3 -25.57 -5.57 69.75
C LEU A 3 -25.79 -4.74 68.47
N GLU A 4 -26.61 -3.68 68.55
CA GLU A 4 -26.84 -2.79 67.42
C GLU A 4 -25.65 -1.87 67.17
N MET A 5 -24.97 -1.41 68.24
CA MET A 5 -23.73 -0.61 68.11
C MET A 5 -22.57 -1.42 67.51
N ILE A 6 -22.50 -2.73 67.78
CA ILE A 6 -21.44 -3.60 67.23
C ILE A 6 -21.70 -3.83 65.73
N ASN A 7 -22.96 -3.97 65.30
CA ASN A 7 -23.29 -4.09 63.85
C ASN A 7 -22.98 -2.79 63.08
N TYR A 8 -23.22 -1.61 63.64
CA TYR A 8 -22.82 -0.33 63.02
C TYR A 8 -21.32 -0.14 62.94
N LEU A 9 -20.55 -0.64 63.91
CA LEU A 9 -19.07 -0.56 63.90
C LEU A 9 -18.47 -1.55 62.92
N ILE A 10 -19.08 -2.73 62.72
CA ILE A 10 -18.59 -3.73 61.74
C ILE A 10 -18.92 -3.28 60.31
N ILE A 11 -20.05 -2.63 60.07
CA ILE A 11 -20.41 -2.06 58.78
C ILE A 11 -19.50 -0.89 58.40
N SER A 12 -19.08 -0.08 59.43
CA SER A 12 -18.15 1.05 59.18
C SER A 12 -16.70 0.63 58.99
N LEU A 13 -16.27 -0.57 59.48
CA LEU A 13 -14.93 -1.11 59.30
C LEU A 13 -14.78 -1.97 58.05
N LEU A 14 -15.89 -2.46 57.49
CA LEU A 14 -15.90 -3.18 56.18
C LEU A 14 -15.92 -2.24 54.96
N SER A 15 -16.15 -0.94 55.16
CA SER A 15 -16.11 0.07 54.12
C SER A 15 -14.70 0.70 53.90
N LEU A 16 -13.67 0.29 54.65
CA LEU A 16 -12.31 0.84 54.55
C LEU A 16 -11.32 0.00 53.76
N SER A 17 -11.79 -1.07 53.07
CA SER A 17 -10.92 -1.90 52.20
C SER A 17 -11.47 -2.08 50.80
N VAL A 18 -12.38 -1.27 50.33
CA VAL A 18 -12.75 -1.24 48.90
C VAL A 18 -11.96 -0.09 48.26
N GLY A 19 -11.16 -0.46 47.30
CA GLY A 19 -10.29 0.45 46.58
C GLY A 19 -10.97 1.75 46.19
N VAL A 20 -10.20 2.81 46.08
CA VAL A 20 -10.62 4.14 45.63
C VAL A 20 -11.53 3.94 44.42
N SER A 21 -12.85 4.01 44.64
CA SER A 21 -13.80 4.05 43.53
C SER A 21 -13.46 5.33 42.76
N GLN A 22 -12.98 5.12 41.53
CA GLN A 22 -12.71 6.23 40.65
C GLN A 22 -13.99 7.02 40.49
N GLN A 23 -14.03 8.24 41.05
CA GLN A 23 -15.24 9.07 41.05
C GLN A 23 -15.46 9.60 39.64
N ASN A 24 -16.50 9.09 38.97
CA ASN A 24 -16.86 9.57 37.65
C ASN A 24 -17.48 10.97 37.79
N TRP A 25 -16.90 11.94 37.12
CA TRP A 25 -17.35 13.32 37.20
C TRP A 25 -18.23 13.71 36.03
N ASN A 26 -19.26 14.53 36.32
CA ASN A 26 -20.01 15.19 35.26
C ASN A 26 -19.07 16.22 34.55
N MET A 27 -18.95 16.09 33.23
CA MET A 27 -18.12 16.96 32.40
C MET A 27 -18.44 18.45 32.57
N GLU A 28 -19.70 18.79 32.80
CA GLU A 28 -20.18 20.19 33.00
C GLU A 28 -19.58 20.86 34.24
N LEU A 29 -19.05 20.09 35.20
CA LEU A 29 -18.40 20.58 36.40
C LEU A 29 -16.88 20.73 36.25
N MET A 30 -16.32 20.19 35.18
CA MET A 30 -14.87 20.21 34.97
C MET A 30 -14.39 21.60 34.54
N LYS A 31 -13.14 21.92 34.86
CA LYS A 31 -12.48 23.17 34.47
C LYS A 31 -11.43 22.90 33.44
N GLU A 32 -11.36 23.74 32.43
CA GLU A 32 -10.26 23.73 31.46
C GLU A 32 -9.30 24.87 31.73
N TYR A 33 -8.00 24.56 31.79
CA TYR A 33 -6.93 25.53 31.91
C TYR A 33 -5.68 25.06 31.17
N GLY A 34 -5.16 25.89 30.28
CA GLY A 34 -3.96 25.57 29.50
C GLY A 34 -4.10 24.32 28.62
N GLY A 35 -5.30 24.05 28.10
CA GLY A 35 -5.60 22.87 27.28
C GLY A 35 -5.73 21.55 28.07
N LEU A 36 -5.69 21.62 29.40
CA LEU A 36 -5.84 20.47 30.29
C LEU A 36 -7.13 20.56 31.09
N ILE A 37 -7.72 19.40 31.38
CA ILE A 37 -8.94 19.29 32.18
C ILE A 37 -8.62 18.99 33.65
N TYR A 38 -9.32 19.69 34.55
CA TYR A 38 -9.19 19.60 36.00
C TYR A 38 -10.54 19.30 36.63
N SER A 39 -10.55 18.49 37.70
CA SER A 39 -11.76 18.38 38.54
C SER A 39 -11.96 19.66 39.38
N PRO A 40 -13.23 19.94 39.84
CA PRO A 40 -13.60 21.24 40.45
C PRO A 40 -12.69 21.71 41.59
N ASN A 41 -12.16 20.79 42.37
CA ASN A 41 -11.42 21.07 43.60
C ASN A 41 -9.95 20.58 43.54
N SER A 42 -9.38 20.49 42.36
CA SER A 42 -8.01 20.00 42.17
C SER A 42 -7.18 20.98 41.37
N ASN A 43 -5.90 21.11 41.80
CA ASN A 43 -4.86 21.84 41.05
C ASN A 43 -4.01 20.88 40.20
N LYS A 44 -4.36 19.57 40.17
CA LYS A 44 -3.69 18.58 39.30
C LYS A 44 -4.61 18.23 38.12
N PRO A 45 -4.05 18.06 36.92
CA PRO A 45 -4.81 17.59 35.77
C PRO A 45 -5.56 16.29 36.08
N TYR A 46 -6.78 16.19 35.58
CA TYR A 46 -7.66 15.08 35.94
C TYR A 46 -7.27 13.79 35.21
N THR A 47 -7.32 12.67 35.93
CA THR A 47 -7.24 11.32 35.40
C THR A 47 -8.42 10.53 35.89
N GLY A 48 -9.26 10.03 34.96
CA GLY A 48 -10.48 9.28 35.32
C GLY A 48 -11.52 9.36 34.23
N GLU A 49 -12.63 8.68 34.48
CA GLU A 49 -13.79 8.69 33.57
C GLU A 49 -14.66 9.92 33.81
N ILE A 50 -15.27 10.42 32.74
CA ILE A 50 -16.22 11.52 32.76
C ILE A 50 -17.50 11.13 32.01
N TYR A 51 -18.55 11.83 32.29
CA TYR A 51 -19.81 11.74 31.57
C TYR A 51 -20.53 13.08 31.52
N SER A 52 -21.45 13.23 30.59
CA SER A 52 -22.51 14.27 30.69
C SER A 52 -23.85 13.68 30.26
N LEU A 53 -24.94 14.34 30.73
CA LEU A 53 -26.31 13.93 30.48
C LEU A 53 -27.09 15.04 29.79
N TYR A 54 -28.02 14.67 28.95
CA TYR A 54 -29.05 15.58 28.50
C TYR A 54 -30.03 15.92 29.62
N VAL A 55 -30.80 17.02 29.52
CA VAL A 55 -31.80 17.43 30.45
C VAL A 55 -32.85 16.33 30.74
N ASN A 56 -33.07 15.42 29.80
CA ASN A 56 -33.94 14.26 29.95
C ASN A 56 -33.29 13.05 30.66
N GLY A 57 -32.07 13.20 31.20
CA GLY A 57 -31.34 12.18 31.92
C GLY A 57 -30.64 11.12 31.05
N LYS A 58 -30.82 11.15 29.74
CA LYS A 58 -30.06 10.24 28.83
C LYS A 58 -28.62 10.66 28.73
N LYS A 59 -27.74 9.68 28.50
CA LYS A 59 -26.29 9.94 28.20
C LYS A 59 -26.17 10.89 27.02
N LYS A 60 -25.26 11.87 27.14
CA LYS A 60 -24.86 12.80 26.11
C LYS A 60 -23.43 12.50 25.66
N LEU A 61 -22.54 12.23 26.64
CA LEU A 61 -21.12 11.96 26.40
C LEU A 61 -20.58 11.08 27.52
N GLU A 62 -19.64 10.19 27.19
CA GLU A 62 -18.73 9.54 28.13
C GLU A 62 -17.35 9.38 27.54
N GLY A 63 -16.33 9.38 28.38
CA GLY A 63 -14.94 9.21 27.98
C GLY A 63 -14.00 9.21 29.17
N LYS A 64 -12.71 9.17 28.89
CA LYS A 64 -11.66 9.14 29.89
C LYS A 64 -10.61 10.20 29.59
N TYR A 65 -10.17 10.85 30.68
CA TYR A 65 -8.97 11.68 30.67
C TYR A 65 -7.81 10.97 31.37
N LYS A 66 -6.61 11.23 30.91
CA LYS A 66 -5.35 10.86 31.55
C LYS A 66 -4.47 12.12 31.61
N ASN A 67 -4.14 12.56 32.84
CA ASN A 67 -3.39 13.80 33.04
C ASN A 67 -4.01 15.03 32.33
N GLY A 68 -5.34 15.13 32.33
CA GLY A 68 -6.07 16.26 31.73
C GLY A 68 -6.30 16.20 30.22
N ILE A 69 -5.79 15.19 29.51
CA ILE A 69 -5.98 15.01 28.07
C ILE A 69 -6.81 13.76 27.78
N LYS A 70 -7.53 13.75 26.64
CA LYS A 70 -8.34 12.61 26.21
C LYS A 70 -7.48 11.37 26.02
N ASP A 71 -7.94 10.21 26.55
CA ASP A 71 -7.25 8.93 26.46
C ASP A 71 -8.24 7.77 26.50
N GLY A 72 -8.18 6.87 25.50
CA GLY A 72 -9.11 5.75 25.37
C GLY A 72 -10.38 6.08 24.60
N LEU A 73 -11.43 5.30 24.87
CA LEU A 73 -12.69 5.37 24.13
C LEU A 73 -13.51 6.59 24.58
N TRP A 74 -14.04 7.33 23.60
CA TRP A 74 -14.99 8.43 23.75
C TRP A 74 -16.23 8.14 22.95
N ILE A 75 -17.42 8.36 23.55
CA ILE A 75 -18.72 8.12 22.92
C ILE A 75 -19.62 9.31 23.15
N GLU A 76 -20.25 9.79 22.09
CA GLU A 76 -21.34 10.77 22.17
C GLU A 76 -22.64 10.18 21.65
N TRP A 77 -23.75 10.70 22.19
CA TRP A 77 -25.12 10.26 21.84
C TRP A 77 -26.00 11.42 21.43
N TYR A 78 -26.91 11.16 20.53
CA TYR A 78 -28.02 12.05 20.24
C TYR A 78 -29.04 12.04 21.40
N LYS A 79 -29.89 13.09 21.49
CA LYS A 79 -30.99 13.19 22.50
C LYS A 79 -32.00 12.03 22.44
N ASN A 80 -32.13 11.36 21.29
CA ASN A 80 -32.97 10.17 21.14
C ASN A 80 -32.34 8.92 21.78
N GLY A 81 -31.03 8.95 22.14
CA GLY A 81 -30.30 7.86 22.78
C GLY A 81 -29.51 6.99 21.79
N GLN A 82 -29.53 7.31 20.52
CA GLN A 82 -28.65 6.65 19.51
C GLN A 82 -27.24 7.22 19.59
N LYS A 83 -26.23 6.40 19.31
CA LYS A 83 -24.84 6.88 19.20
C LYS A 83 -24.75 7.95 18.11
N MET A 84 -23.99 8.98 18.36
CA MET A 84 -23.63 10.03 17.43
C MET A 84 -22.23 9.83 16.89
N GLU A 85 -21.27 9.58 17.80
CA GLU A 85 -19.89 9.28 17.43
C GLU A 85 -19.24 8.36 18.47
N GLU A 86 -18.21 7.64 18.01
CA GLU A 86 -17.36 6.78 18.82
C GLU A 86 -15.93 6.93 18.31
N GLU A 87 -15.02 7.30 19.20
CA GLU A 87 -13.68 7.73 18.88
C GLU A 87 -12.67 7.13 19.87
N ILE A 88 -11.47 6.81 19.39
CA ILE A 88 -10.38 6.35 20.26
C ILE A 88 -9.28 7.40 20.26
N TYR A 89 -8.88 7.83 21.46
CA TYR A 89 -7.81 8.78 21.70
C TYR A 89 -6.62 8.12 22.39
N LYS A 90 -5.43 8.59 22.09
CA LYS A 90 -4.19 8.24 22.77
C LYS A 90 -3.37 9.52 22.99
N ASP A 91 -3.08 9.80 24.25
CA ASP A 91 -2.29 10.99 24.65
C ASP A 91 -2.82 12.30 24.01
N GLY A 92 -4.14 12.43 23.84
CA GLY A 92 -4.84 13.61 23.31
C GLY A 92 -5.07 13.65 21.81
N GLU A 93 -4.48 12.74 21.05
CA GLU A 93 -4.66 12.64 19.60
C GLU A 93 -5.57 11.47 19.23
N GLU A 94 -6.27 11.58 18.13
CA GLU A 94 -7.07 10.50 17.57
C GLU A 94 -6.12 9.35 17.16
N ASP A 95 -6.31 8.18 17.76
CA ASP A 95 -5.47 7.01 17.49
C ASP A 95 -6.30 5.72 17.61
N GLY A 96 -6.90 5.33 16.52
CA GLY A 96 -7.76 4.15 16.45
C GLY A 96 -8.96 4.35 15.55
N LYS A 97 -9.96 3.48 15.75
CA LYS A 97 -11.18 3.50 14.95
C LYS A 97 -12.07 4.67 15.34
N TRP A 98 -12.62 5.35 14.32
CA TRP A 98 -13.64 6.37 14.42
C TRP A 98 -14.90 5.95 13.68
N THR A 99 -16.07 6.19 14.29
CA THR A 99 -17.36 5.92 13.65
C THR A 99 -18.35 7.02 14.02
N TRP A 100 -18.98 7.60 13.02
CA TRP A 100 -20.08 8.54 13.15
C TRP A 100 -21.38 7.94 12.64
N TRP A 101 -22.49 8.29 13.26
CA TRP A 101 -23.83 7.85 12.89
C TRP A 101 -24.76 9.03 12.64
N TYR A 102 -25.73 8.81 11.79
CA TYR A 102 -26.89 9.68 11.65
C TYR A 102 -27.86 9.48 12.82
N LYS A 103 -28.81 10.46 13.00
CA LYS A 103 -29.85 10.37 14.05
C LYS A 103 -30.81 9.19 13.90
N ASN A 104 -30.88 8.58 12.70
CA ASN A 104 -31.66 7.38 12.43
C ASN A 104 -30.90 6.08 12.81
N GLY A 105 -29.63 6.18 13.28
CA GLY A 105 -28.78 5.05 13.68
C GLY A 105 -27.98 4.43 12.56
N GLN A 106 -28.11 4.87 11.32
CA GLN A 106 -27.27 4.45 10.21
C GLN A 106 -25.86 5.06 10.34
N LYS A 107 -24.83 4.31 9.93
CA LYS A 107 -23.47 4.85 9.87
C LYS A 107 -23.44 6.04 8.91
N LYS A 108 -22.68 7.08 9.28
CA LYS A 108 -22.40 8.26 8.47
C LYS A 108 -20.99 8.25 7.92
N GLU A 109 -20.00 7.96 8.78
CA GLU A 109 -18.58 7.86 8.41
C GLU A 109 -17.88 6.86 9.32
N GLU A 110 -16.92 6.13 8.78
CA GLU A 110 -16.06 5.21 9.53
C GLU A 110 -14.65 5.23 8.95
N GLY A 111 -13.65 5.18 9.83
CA GLY A 111 -12.24 5.11 9.42
C GLY A 111 -11.31 4.89 10.59
N ILE A 112 -10.02 4.94 10.31
CA ILE A 112 -8.95 4.80 11.30
C ILE A 112 -8.11 6.07 11.30
N PHE A 113 -7.79 6.57 12.49
CA PHE A 113 -6.84 7.64 12.71
C PHE A 113 -5.58 7.08 13.37
N LYS A 114 -4.45 7.70 13.10
CA LYS A 114 -3.16 7.40 13.71
C LYS A 114 -2.42 8.72 13.95
N GLY A 115 -2.19 9.03 15.23
CA GLY A 115 -1.55 10.30 15.61
C GLY A 115 -2.27 11.52 15.02
N GLY A 116 -3.61 11.61 15.14
CA GLY A 116 -4.45 12.70 14.65
C GLY A 116 -4.65 12.76 13.13
N LYS A 117 -4.12 11.79 12.37
CA LYS A 117 -4.21 11.77 10.91
C LYS A 117 -4.99 10.56 10.42
N LYS A 118 -5.77 10.73 9.34
CA LYS A 118 -6.44 9.61 8.65
C LYS A 118 -5.41 8.63 8.12
N ASP A 119 -5.60 7.32 8.43
CA ASP A 119 -4.70 6.25 7.99
C ASP A 119 -5.50 4.98 7.67
N GLY A 120 -5.49 4.54 6.41
CA GLY A 120 -6.27 3.40 5.93
C GLY A 120 -7.59 3.80 5.26
N LEU A 121 -8.54 2.85 5.25
CA LEU A 121 -9.81 3.01 4.55
C LEU A 121 -10.78 3.90 5.33
N PHE A 122 -11.34 4.91 4.65
CA PHE A 122 -12.45 5.75 5.12
C PHE A 122 -13.67 5.53 4.24
N THR A 123 -14.81 5.25 4.87
CA THR A 123 -16.08 5.05 4.18
C THR A 123 -17.12 6.01 4.73
N ARG A 124 -17.87 6.66 3.84
CA ARG A 124 -19.01 7.53 4.13
C ARG A 124 -20.27 6.95 3.53
N TRP A 125 -21.40 7.19 4.19
CA TRP A 125 -22.72 6.72 3.78
C TRP A 125 -23.73 7.86 3.74
N TYR A 126 -24.73 7.72 2.90
CA TYR A 126 -25.96 8.51 2.93
C TYR A 126 -26.85 8.09 4.11
N GLU A 127 -27.84 8.92 4.47
CA GLU A 127 -28.82 8.59 5.53
C GLU A 127 -29.68 7.35 5.21
N ASN A 128 -29.77 6.95 3.94
CA ASN A 128 -30.45 5.72 3.53
C ASN A 128 -29.58 4.45 3.68
N GLY A 129 -28.33 4.57 4.15
CA GLY A 129 -27.38 3.49 4.37
C GLY A 129 -26.57 3.07 3.13
N GLN A 130 -26.81 3.65 1.96
CA GLN A 130 -25.99 3.45 0.76
C GLN A 130 -24.64 4.15 0.92
N LYS A 131 -23.57 3.55 0.36
CA LYS A 131 -22.27 4.23 0.33
C LYS A 131 -22.39 5.55 -0.44
N TYR A 132 -21.77 6.59 0.11
CA TYR A 132 -21.58 7.89 -0.51
C TYR A 132 -20.17 8.00 -1.11
N GLN A 133 -19.15 7.66 -0.32
CA GLN A 133 -17.75 7.77 -0.73
C GLN A 133 -16.88 6.76 0.03
N GLU A 134 -15.83 6.26 -0.62
CA GLU A 134 -14.82 5.41 -0.01
C GLU A 134 -13.46 5.76 -0.56
N GLY A 135 -12.47 5.94 0.31
CA GLY A 135 -11.10 6.29 -0.07
C GLY A 135 -10.07 5.78 0.91
N THR A 136 -8.87 5.53 0.43
CA THR A 136 -7.72 5.11 1.24
C THR A 136 -6.85 6.32 1.54
N TYR A 137 -6.45 6.47 2.80
CA TYR A 137 -5.61 7.55 3.29
C TYR A 137 -4.31 7.01 3.87
N LYS A 138 -3.26 7.79 3.77
CA LYS A 138 -1.97 7.55 4.39
C LYS A 138 -1.44 8.87 4.94
N GLU A 139 -1.13 8.91 6.25
CA GLU A 139 -0.64 10.11 6.93
C GLU A 139 -1.51 11.37 6.70
N GLY A 140 -2.83 11.18 6.55
CA GLY A 140 -3.81 12.25 6.32
C GLY A 140 -4.14 12.56 4.88
N GLU A 141 -3.34 12.11 3.92
CA GLU A 141 -3.50 12.36 2.49
C GLU A 141 -4.16 11.16 1.78
N LEU A 142 -4.92 11.41 0.71
CA LEU A 142 -5.45 10.35 -0.15
C LEU A 142 -4.30 9.60 -0.83
N ASP A 143 -4.22 8.28 -0.63
CA ASP A 143 -3.24 7.38 -1.28
C ASP A 143 -3.93 6.09 -1.70
N GLY A 144 -4.31 6.00 -2.97
CA GLY A 144 -5.08 4.91 -3.54
C GLY A 144 -6.35 5.36 -4.25
N LEU A 145 -7.35 4.46 -4.32
CA LEU A 145 -8.61 4.73 -5.00
C LEU A 145 -9.54 5.57 -4.12
N LEU A 146 -10.20 6.56 -4.73
CA LEU A 146 -11.36 7.27 -4.21
C LEU A 146 -12.55 6.95 -5.10
N THR A 147 -13.59 6.32 -4.54
CA THR A 147 -14.83 5.98 -5.26
C THR A 147 -15.98 6.76 -4.65
N GLY A 148 -16.81 7.37 -5.48
CA GLY A 148 -18.07 8.03 -5.12
C GLY A 148 -19.28 7.30 -5.71
N TRP A 149 -20.42 7.40 -5.04
CA TRP A 149 -21.69 6.80 -5.43
C TRP A 149 -22.83 7.79 -5.29
N TYR A 150 -23.80 7.69 -6.17
CA TYR A 150 -25.12 8.34 -6.02
C TYR A 150 -25.94 7.65 -4.92
N GLU A 151 -26.97 8.34 -4.41
CA GLU A 151 -27.90 7.80 -3.39
C GLU A 151 -28.65 6.53 -3.85
N ASN A 152 -28.72 6.25 -5.14
CA ASN A 152 -29.29 5.04 -5.69
C ASN A 152 -28.30 3.84 -5.71
N GLY A 153 -27.07 4.04 -5.22
CA GLY A 153 -26.02 3.02 -5.14
C GLY A 153 -25.21 2.82 -6.42
N GLN A 154 -25.50 3.56 -7.51
CA GLN A 154 -24.69 3.53 -8.70
C GLN A 154 -23.38 4.31 -8.50
N LYS A 155 -22.28 3.79 -9.05
CA LYS A 155 -21.00 4.52 -9.00
C LYS A 155 -21.10 5.82 -9.79
N GLU A 156 -20.67 6.91 -9.16
CA GLU A 156 -20.59 8.24 -9.79
C GLU A 156 -19.21 8.47 -10.41
N TYR A 157 -18.16 8.19 -9.65
CA TYR A 157 -16.77 8.34 -10.11
C TYR A 157 -15.82 7.37 -9.42
N VAL A 158 -14.68 7.15 -10.06
CA VAL A 158 -13.48 6.53 -9.48
C VAL A 158 -12.28 7.38 -9.88
N SER A 159 -11.44 7.72 -8.92
CA SER A 159 -10.21 8.46 -9.15
C SER A 159 -9.08 7.82 -8.36
N THR A 160 -7.87 7.89 -8.87
CA THR A 160 -6.67 7.41 -8.19
C THR A 160 -5.88 8.58 -7.65
N PHE A 161 -5.33 8.43 -6.45
CA PHE A 161 -4.54 9.46 -5.80
C PHE A 161 -3.21 8.86 -5.31
N LYS A 162 -2.19 9.69 -5.28
CA LYS A 162 -0.89 9.40 -4.68
C LYS A 162 -0.45 10.64 -3.89
N ASP A 163 -0.16 10.46 -2.60
CA ASP A 163 0.26 11.53 -1.70
C ASP A 163 -0.62 12.80 -1.83
N GLY A 164 -1.97 12.61 -1.84
CA GLY A 164 -2.97 13.68 -1.98
C GLY A 164 -3.20 14.21 -3.40
N ILE A 165 -2.35 13.86 -4.36
CA ILE A 165 -2.43 14.34 -5.74
C ILE A 165 -3.24 13.35 -6.57
N LYS A 166 -4.24 13.84 -7.32
CA LYS A 166 -5.00 13.01 -8.27
C LYS A 166 -4.09 12.64 -9.44
N ILE A 167 -3.96 11.33 -9.69
CA ILE A 167 -3.20 10.80 -10.82
C ILE A 167 -4.14 10.29 -11.91
N GLU A 168 -3.74 10.49 -13.16
CA GLU A 168 -4.46 9.99 -14.31
C GLU A 168 -4.03 8.55 -14.62
N VAL A 169 -4.99 7.62 -14.63
CA VAL A 169 -4.75 6.22 -14.98
C VAL A 169 -5.48 5.89 -16.26
N VAL A 170 -4.73 5.58 -17.31
CA VAL A 170 -5.26 5.23 -18.64
C VAL A 170 -4.92 3.78 -18.96
N ASN A 171 -5.94 2.96 -19.19
CA ASN A 171 -5.75 1.61 -19.70
C ASN A 171 -5.62 1.66 -21.22
N VAL A 172 -4.48 1.21 -21.72
CA VAL A 172 -4.19 1.09 -23.16
C VAL A 172 -4.56 -0.31 -23.64
N ASP A 173 -5.36 -0.40 -24.68
CA ASP A 173 -5.70 -1.65 -25.39
C ASP A 173 -5.79 -1.33 -26.89
N GLU A 174 -4.63 -1.31 -27.54
CA GLU A 174 -4.53 -1.05 -28.98
C GLU A 174 -4.65 -2.33 -29.79
N ARG A 175 -5.23 -2.20 -31.00
CA ARG A 175 -5.37 -3.30 -31.95
C ARG A 175 -4.84 -2.93 -33.31
N TYR A 176 -4.39 -3.95 -34.05
CA TYR A 176 -4.09 -3.85 -35.46
C TYR A 176 -5.38 -3.73 -36.28
N LYS A 177 -5.29 -3.35 -37.56
CA LYS A 177 -6.43 -3.25 -38.48
C LYS A 177 -7.19 -4.57 -38.66
N ASN A 178 -6.48 -5.70 -38.51
CA ASN A 178 -7.06 -7.06 -38.59
C ASN A 178 -7.77 -7.50 -37.29
N GLY A 179 -7.84 -6.62 -36.26
CA GLY A 179 -8.47 -6.87 -34.96
C GLY A 179 -7.60 -7.55 -33.92
N ASN A 180 -6.42 -8.05 -34.29
CA ASN A 180 -5.48 -8.63 -33.33
C ASN A 180 -4.96 -7.58 -32.34
N LYS A 181 -4.65 -8.01 -31.10
CA LYS A 181 -4.02 -7.14 -30.11
C LYS A 181 -2.69 -6.62 -30.63
N LYS A 182 -2.39 -5.35 -30.33
CA LYS A 182 -1.13 -4.69 -30.67
C LYS A 182 -0.36 -4.32 -29.39
N LEU A 183 -1.03 -3.63 -28.45
CA LEU A 183 -0.45 -3.16 -27.21
C LEU A 183 -1.50 -3.23 -26.10
N LYS A 184 -1.10 -3.70 -24.92
CA LYS A 184 -1.88 -3.63 -23.68
C LYS A 184 -1.00 -3.20 -22.54
N GLY A 185 -1.49 -2.28 -21.71
CA GLY A 185 -0.79 -1.79 -20.52
C GLY A 185 -1.59 -0.75 -19.77
N THR A 186 -1.00 -0.19 -18.75
CA THR A 186 -1.57 0.91 -17.99
C THR A 186 -0.57 2.06 -17.98
N LEU A 187 -1.04 3.26 -18.26
CA LEU A 187 -0.31 4.51 -18.06
C LEU A 187 -0.77 5.16 -16.76
N THR A 188 0.18 5.64 -15.99
CA THR A 188 -0.05 6.50 -14.84
C THR A 188 0.70 7.80 -15.10
N ASP A 189 -0.03 8.93 -15.13
CA ASP A 189 0.51 10.24 -15.51
C ASP A 189 1.30 10.24 -16.84
N GLY A 190 0.81 9.48 -17.81
CA GLY A 190 1.40 9.36 -19.14
C GLY A 190 2.56 8.37 -19.28
N GLU A 191 3.02 7.75 -18.19
CA GLU A 191 4.10 6.77 -18.20
C GLU A 191 3.57 5.35 -17.92
N PHE A 192 4.19 4.33 -18.54
CA PHE A 192 3.80 2.95 -18.26
C PHE A 192 4.06 2.56 -16.81
N HIS A 193 3.07 1.91 -16.17
CA HIS A 193 3.15 1.34 -14.84
C HIS A 193 2.47 -0.03 -14.79
N GLY A 194 3.12 -1.04 -14.20
CA GLY A 194 2.62 -2.41 -14.18
C GLY A 194 2.94 -3.18 -15.45
N LEU A 195 2.17 -4.24 -15.72
CA LEU A 195 2.41 -5.15 -16.83
C LEU A 195 2.09 -4.48 -18.19
N ARG A 196 3.08 -4.51 -19.11
CA ARG A 196 2.92 -4.13 -20.51
C ARG A 196 3.19 -5.34 -21.40
N SER A 197 2.31 -5.55 -22.37
CA SER A 197 2.45 -6.61 -23.38
C SER A 197 2.25 -6.03 -24.77
N GLU A 198 3.07 -6.47 -25.72
CA GLU A 198 2.97 -6.12 -27.15
C GLU A 198 2.90 -7.39 -27.99
N TRP A 199 2.20 -7.32 -29.13
CA TRP A 199 1.99 -8.43 -30.04
C TRP A 199 2.41 -8.03 -31.46
N TYR A 200 2.82 -9.01 -32.25
CA TYR A 200 2.96 -8.91 -33.69
C TYR A 200 1.57 -8.88 -34.37
N GLU A 201 1.53 -8.43 -35.60
CA GLU A 201 0.27 -8.35 -36.38
C GLU A 201 -0.36 -9.73 -36.61
N ASN A 202 0.44 -10.82 -36.62
CA ASN A 202 -0.04 -12.21 -36.69
C ASN A 202 -0.68 -12.71 -35.38
N GLY A 203 -0.74 -11.86 -34.33
CA GLY A 203 -1.35 -12.14 -33.03
C GLY A 203 -0.43 -12.87 -32.04
N GLN A 204 0.81 -13.16 -32.42
CA GLN A 204 1.79 -13.76 -31.50
C GLN A 204 2.38 -12.69 -30.56
N LYS A 205 2.67 -13.07 -29.32
CA LYS A 205 3.31 -12.17 -28.35
C LYS A 205 4.69 -11.76 -28.85
N LYS A 206 5.01 -10.47 -28.76
CA LYS A 206 6.29 -9.87 -29.18
C LYS A 206 7.17 -9.59 -27.98
N GLU A 207 6.58 -8.95 -26.95
CA GLU A 207 7.29 -8.66 -25.70
C GLU A 207 6.33 -8.55 -24.53
N GLU A 208 6.85 -8.81 -23.32
CA GLU A 208 6.12 -8.63 -22.07
C GLU A 208 7.06 -8.36 -20.92
N GLY A 209 6.67 -7.46 -20.03
CA GLY A 209 7.37 -7.17 -18.78
C GLY A 209 6.69 -6.06 -18.00
N ASN A 210 7.22 -5.78 -16.83
CA ASN A 210 6.68 -4.76 -15.94
C ASN A 210 7.44 -3.44 -16.09
N TYR A 211 6.70 -2.36 -15.88
CA TYR A 211 7.20 -1.00 -15.70
C TYR A 211 6.92 -0.52 -14.29
N ILE A 212 7.83 0.26 -13.74
CA ILE A 212 7.64 1.09 -12.56
C ILE A 212 8.09 2.49 -12.93
N ASP A 213 7.19 3.47 -12.85
CA ASP A 213 7.43 4.88 -13.16
C ASP A 213 8.17 5.07 -14.51
N GLY A 214 7.60 4.50 -15.57
CA GLY A 214 8.11 4.59 -16.94
C GLY A 214 9.38 3.77 -17.23
N LYS A 215 9.94 3.06 -16.23
CA LYS A 215 11.18 2.27 -16.38
C LYS A 215 10.89 0.78 -16.34
N GLN A 216 11.55 0.02 -17.21
CA GLN A 216 11.49 -1.43 -17.19
C GLN A 216 12.01 -1.97 -15.84
N ASN A 217 11.23 -2.90 -15.23
CA ASN A 217 11.55 -3.47 -13.91
C ASN A 217 11.08 -4.94 -13.84
N GLY A 218 11.93 -5.82 -13.28
CA GLY A 218 11.61 -7.24 -13.20
C GLY A 218 11.93 -8.01 -14.48
N LEU A 219 11.33 -9.20 -14.59
CA LEU A 219 11.55 -10.09 -15.74
C LEU A 219 10.92 -9.52 -17.01
N TRP A 220 11.70 -9.52 -18.09
CA TRP A 220 11.27 -9.19 -19.44
C TRP A 220 11.52 -10.34 -20.37
N THR A 221 10.54 -10.65 -21.22
CA THR A 221 10.64 -11.70 -22.25
C THR A 221 10.22 -11.13 -23.59
N TYR A 222 11.02 -11.43 -24.60
CA TYR A 222 10.82 -11.08 -26.00
C TYR A 222 10.70 -12.35 -26.82
N TRP A 223 9.89 -12.35 -27.85
CA TRP A 223 9.67 -13.50 -28.72
C TRP A 223 9.88 -13.13 -30.20
N TYR A 224 10.21 -14.12 -30.99
CA TYR A 224 10.11 -14.07 -32.44
C TYR A 224 8.66 -14.28 -32.91
N GLU A 225 8.37 -13.96 -34.19
CA GLU A 225 7.04 -14.18 -34.77
C GLU A 225 6.64 -15.65 -34.82
N ASN A 226 7.61 -16.58 -34.80
CA ASN A 226 7.37 -18.02 -34.75
C ASN A 226 7.09 -18.58 -33.35
N LYS A 227 6.88 -17.71 -32.30
CA LYS A 227 6.64 -18.00 -30.88
C LYS A 227 7.87 -18.42 -30.07
N GLN A 228 9.02 -18.65 -30.70
CA GLN A 228 10.24 -18.98 -29.97
C GLN A 228 10.69 -17.76 -29.14
N LYS A 229 11.22 -18.00 -27.93
CA LYS A 229 11.86 -16.93 -27.17
C LYS A 229 13.02 -16.35 -27.97
N LYS A 230 13.13 -15.01 -27.95
CA LYS A 230 14.24 -14.27 -28.56
C LYS A 230 15.22 -13.81 -27.51
N THR A 231 14.69 -13.24 -26.40
CA THR A 231 15.53 -12.72 -25.31
C THR A 231 14.72 -12.77 -24.01
N GLU A 232 15.40 -13.10 -22.92
CA GLU A 232 14.82 -13.04 -21.58
C GLU A 232 15.86 -12.57 -20.57
N GLY A 233 15.46 -11.71 -19.63
CA GLY A 233 16.34 -11.24 -18.58
C GLY A 233 15.65 -10.24 -17.66
N THR A 234 16.38 -9.73 -16.68
CA THR A 234 15.84 -8.87 -15.65
C THR A 234 16.33 -7.44 -15.79
N TYR A 235 15.41 -6.49 -15.72
CA TYR A 235 15.70 -5.07 -15.55
C TYR A 235 15.52 -4.64 -14.09
N LYS A 236 16.31 -3.67 -13.68
CA LYS A 236 16.11 -2.88 -12.48
C LYS A 236 16.29 -1.40 -12.83
N ASP A 237 15.26 -0.59 -12.59
CA ASP A 237 15.25 0.84 -12.89
C ASP A 237 15.64 1.19 -14.34
N GLY A 238 15.25 0.33 -15.30
CA GLY A 238 15.56 0.46 -16.73
C GLY A 238 16.92 -0.07 -17.15
N LEU A 239 17.72 -0.60 -16.22
CA LEU A 239 19.05 -1.16 -16.51
C LEU A 239 19.02 -2.68 -16.49
N MET A 240 19.70 -3.32 -17.44
CA MET A 240 19.88 -4.78 -17.49
C MET A 240 20.69 -5.26 -16.27
N THR A 241 20.18 -6.26 -15.55
CA THR A 241 20.81 -6.85 -14.36
C THR A 241 20.72 -8.37 -14.38
N GLY A 242 21.60 -9.02 -13.61
CA GLY A 242 21.56 -10.48 -13.46
C GLY A 242 21.86 -11.23 -14.74
N GLU A 243 21.06 -12.26 -15.02
CA GLU A 243 21.26 -13.15 -16.16
C GLU A 243 20.36 -12.75 -17.31
N TRP A 244 20.94 -12.77 -18.54
CA TRP A 244 20.24 -12.55 -19.80
C TRP A 244 20.54 -13.69 -20.75
N THR A 245 19.49 -14.23 -21.39
CA THR A 245 19.60 -15.28 -22.38
C THR A 245 19.00 -14.83 -23.71
N TYR A 246 19.71 -15.10 -24.78
CA TYR A 246 19.31 -14.83 -26.16
C TYR A 246 19.24 -16.14 -26.92
N TRP A 247 18.30 -16.28 -27.80
CA TRP A 247 18.08 -17.48 -28.62
C TRP A 247 18.05 -17.14 -30.11
N TYR A 248 18.40 -18.09 -30.92
CA TYR A 248 18.13 -18.10 -32.35
C TYR A 248 16.66 -18.39 -32.62
N GLU A 249 16.17 -18.11 -33.84
CA GLU A 249 14.78 -18.43 -34.24
C GLU A 249 14.48 -19.94 -34.26
N ASN A 250 15.49 -20.80 -34.33
CA ASN A 250 15.35 -22.24 -34.18
C ASN A 250 15.23 -22.73 -32.73
N GLY A 251 15.26 -21.80 -31.74
CA GLY A 251 15.15 -22.09 -30.31
C GLY A 251 16.45 -22.49 -29.61
N GLN A 252 17.58 -22.61 -30.34
CA GLN A 252 18.88 -22.87 -29.74
C GLN A 252 19.41 -21.59 -29.05
N LYS A 253 20.15 -21.75 -27.94
CA LYS A 253 20.79 -20.62 -27.29
C LYS A 253 21.81 -19.97 -28.25
N MET A 254 21.77 -18.64 -28.29
CA MET A 254 22.71 -17.80 -29.05
C MET A 254 23.74 -17.18 -28.13
N GLN A 255 23.28 -16.65 -26.97
CA GLN A 255 24.12 -15.97 -26.01
C GLN A 255 23.54 -16.04 -24.62
N GLU A 256 24.37 -16.15 -23.61
CA GLU A 256 24.06 -15.88 -22.20
C GLU A 256 24.98 -14.79 -21.67
N GLU A 257 24.43 -13.90 -20.87
CA GLU A 257 25.18 -12.84 -20.21
C GLU A 257 24.84 -12.82 -18.72
N THR A 258 25.83 -12.50 -17.89
CA THR A 258 25.65 -12.27 -16.47
C THR A 258 26.29 -10.94 -16.08
N TYR A 259 25.51 -10.08 -15.44
CA TYR A 259 25.95 -8.80 -14.88
C TYR A 259 26.07 -8.94 -13.36
N LYS A 260 27.30 -8.91 -12.82
CA LYS A 260 27.54 -9.05 -11.39
C LYS A 260 28.83 -8.33 -10.96
N GLY A 261 28.68 -7.37 -10.02
CA GLY A 261 29.82 -6.72 -9.37
C GLY A 261 30.76 -5.99 -10.33
N GLY A 262 30.21 -5.26 -11.32
CA GLY A 262 31.02 -4.56 -12.34
C GLY A 262 31.64 -5.46 -13.39
N VAL A 263 31.32 -6.75 -13.37
CA VAL A 263 31.83 -7.70 -14.35
C VAL A 263 30.70 -8.21 -15.23
N ARG A 264 30.90 -8.24 -16.54
CA ARG A 264 29.98 -8.81 -17.52
C ARG A 264 30.63 -10.07 -18.12
N LYS A 265 30.02 -11.23 -17.87
CA LYS A 265 30.40 -12.52 -18.47
C LYS A 265 29.45 -12.85 -19.60
N MET A 266 29.95 -13.28 -20.73
CA MET A 266 29.17 -13.67 -21.90
C MET A 266 29.65 -15.02 -22.42
N THR A 267 28.68 -15.88 -22.77
CA THR A 267 28.93 -17.14 -23.47
C THR A 267 28.12 -17.14 -24.76
N PHE A 268 28.72 -17.56 -25.86
CA PHE A 268 28.11 -17.56 -27.18
C PHE A 268 28.05 -18.97 -27.73
N TRP A 269 27.06 -19.25 -28.53
CA TRP A 269 26.86 -20.54 -29.22
C TRP A 269 26.60 -20.33 -30.70
N PHE A 270 26.95 -21.31 -31.49
CA PHE A 270 26.51 -21.45 -32.88
C PHE A 270 25.03 -21.93 -32.92
N GLU A 271 24.38 -21.76 -34.08
CA GLU A 271 22.99 -22.26 -34.31
C GLU A 271 22.85 -23.80 -34.19
N ASN A 272 23.96 -24.55 -34.24
CA ASN A 272 24.00 -26.00 -34.01
C ASN A 272 24.08 -26.37 -32.51
N GLY A 273 24.10 -25.39 -31.62
CA GLY A 273 24.12 -25.55 -30.16
C GLY A 273 25.52 -25.75 -29.57
N LYS A 274 26.59 -25.80 -30.37
CA LYS A 274 27.97 -25.84 -29.85
C LYS A 274 28.44 -24.44 -29.43
N LYS A 275 29.26 -24.35 -28.37
CA LYS A 275 29.86 -23.10 -27.94
C LYS A 275 30.76 -22.51 -29.04
N SER A 276 30.68 -21.20 -29.25
CA SER A 276 31.51 -20.46 -30.16
C SER A 276 32.52 -19.54 -29.46
N GLY A 277 32.20 -19.07 -28.24
CA GLY A 277 33.09 -18.20 -27.49
C GLY A 277 32.61 -17.91 -26.05
N GLN A 278 33.56 -17.45 -25.25
CA GLN A 278 33.32 -16.86 -23.95
C GLN A 278 34.14 -15.59 -23.83
N ARG A 279 33.57 -14.58 -23.14
CA ARG A 279 34.25 -13.30 -22.88
C ARG A 279 33.88 -12.79 -21.51
N THR A 280 34.83 -12.25 -20.80
CA THR A 280 34.62 -11.51 -19.54
C THR A 280 35.14 -10.09 -19.74
N LEU A 281 34.30 -9.12 -19.40
CA LEU A 281 34.63 -7.70 -19.47
C LEU A 281 34.58 -7.11 -18.05
N ASP A 282 35.37 -6.08 -17.78
CA ASP A 282 35.27 -5.21 -16.63
C ASP A 282 34.16 -4.16 -16.84
N ASP A 283 33.94 -3.30 -15.85
CA ASP A 283 32.94 -2.20 -15.85
C ASP A 283 33.26 -1.10 -16.89
N LEU A 284 34.50 -0.99 -17.34
CA LEU A 284 34.92 -0.08 -18.40
C LEU A 284 34.90 -0.75 -19.78
N MET A 285 34.33 -1.95 -19.91
CA MET A 285 34.27 -2.78 -21.13
C MET A 285 35.65 -3.25 -21.62
N GLY A 286 36.68 -3.24 -20.75
CA GLY A 286 37.95 -3.88 -20.98
C GLY A 286 37.84 -5.40 -20.95
N ILE A 287 38.57 -6.09 -21.89
CA ILE A 287 38.55 -7.55 -21.95
C ILE A 287 39.47 -8.10 -20.85
N ILE A 288 38.88 -8.78 -19.85
CA ILE A 288 39.60 -9.50 -18.81
C ILE A 288 40.07 -10.87 -19.34
N SER A 289 39.19 -11.57 -20.06
CA SER A 289 39.47 -12.87 -20.65
C SER A 289 38.56 -13.14 -21.84
N GLN A 290 39.06 -13.94 -22.80
CA GLN A 290 38.25 -14.48 -23.88
C GLN A 290 38.79 -15.84 -24.34
N GLN A 291 37.91 -16.70 -24.85
CA GLN A 291 38.21 -18.02 -25.40
C GLN A 291 37.22 -18.31 -26.53
N CYS A 292 37.66 -18.93 -27.60
CA CYS A 292 36.84 -19.21 -28.76
C CYS A 292 37.02 -20.63 -29.27
N TRP A 293 35.98 -21.15 -29.92
CA TRP A 293 35.93 -22.49 -30.52
C TRP A 293 35.36 -22.42 -31.93
N ASP A 294 35.80 -23.31 -32.79
CA ASP A 294 35.25 -23.53 -34.13
C ASP A 294 33.94 -24.35 -34.06
N ARG A 295 33.28 -24.57 -35.21
CA ARG A 295 32.03 -25.33 -35.29
C ARG A 295 32.18 -26.79 -34.91
N ASP A 296 33.39 -27.32 -34.90
CA ASP A 296 33.72 -28.70 -34.51
C ASP A 296 34.04 -28.81 -33.03
N GLY A 297 34.27 -27.67 -32.35
CA GLY A 297 34.56 -27.55 -30.92
C GLY A 297 36.03 -27.48 -30.59
N ASN A 298 36.91 -27.25 -31.58
CA ASN A 298 38.34 -27.05 -31.36
C ASN A 298 38.58 -25.59 -30.96
N GLU A 299 39.50 -25.38 -30.02
CA GLU A 299 39.92 -24.04 -29.60
C GLU A 299 40.68 -23.33 -30.71
N CYS A 300 40.47 -22.02 -30.83
CA CYS A 300 41.05 -21.23 -31.91
C CYS A 300 41.31 -19.78 -31.48
N GLU A 301 41.98 -19.02 -32.33
CA GLU A 301 42.16 -17.58 -32.13
C GLU A 301 40.83 -16.85 -32.23
N CYS A 302 40.54 -15.99 -31.24
CA CYS A 302 39.30 -15.24 -31.17
C CYS A 302 39.21 -14.12 -32.20
N GLY A 303 38.11 -14.06 -32.91
CA GLY A 303 37.77 -13.00 -33.85
C GLY A 303 36.26 -12.74 -33.91
N LYS A 304 35.81 -11.99 -34.92
CA LYS A 304 34.38 -11.75 -35.16
C LYS A 304 33.87 -12.74 -36.22
N TYR A 305 32.87 -13.55 -35.83
CA TYR A 305 32.15 -14.39 -36.76
C TYR A 305 30.68 -13.87 -36.84
N ASN A 306 30.28 -13.40 -38.05
CA ASN A 306 28.94 -12.80 -38.27
C ASN A 306 28.53 -11.77 -37.20
N GLY A 307 29.49 -10.95 -36.73
CA GLY A 307 29.23 -9.94 -35.68
C GLY A 307 29.36 -10.45 -34.24
N TRP A 308 29.58 -11.76 -34.05
CA TRP A 308 29.68 -12.41 -32.72
C TRP A 308 31.10 -12.94 -32.48
N LEU A 309 31.37 -13.30 -31.23
CA LEU A 309 32.67 -13.87 -30.86
C LEU A 309 32.76 -15.32 -31.36
N GLY A 310 33.81 -15.60 -32.09
CA GLY A 310 34.12 -16.92 -32.62
C GLY A 310 35.56 -16.96 -33.20
N CYS A 311 35.91 -18.01 -33.96
CA CYS A 311 37.22 -18.13 -34.58
C CYS A 311 37.43 -17.07 -35.66
N THR A 312 38.65 -16.54 -35.75
CA THR A 312 39.16 -15.92 -36.99
C THR A 312 39.28 -16.98 -38.07
N LYS A 313 38.87 -16.65 -39.31
CA LYS A 313 39.11 -17.52 -40.47
C LYS A 313 40.58 -17.58 -40.80
#